data_9cd65bde311c4d73ffdbdbad1cc65bee
#
_entry.id   9cd65bde311c4d73ffdbdbad1cc65bee
#
_cell.length_a   1.000
_cell.length_b   1.000
_cell.length_c   1.000
_cell.angle_alpha   90.00
_cell.angle_beta   90.00
_cell.angle_gamma   90.00
#
_symmetry.space_group_name_H-M   'P 1'
#
loop_
_entity.id
_entity.type
_entity.pdbx_description
1 polymer ?
#
loop_
_entity_poly.entity_id
_entity_poly.type
_entity_poly.pdbx_seq_one_letter_code
_entity_poly.pdbx_strand_id
1 'polypeptide(L)'
;MDLSLGSETVLKFCSERIINYLLANAARRFAGGLEPHRIQVFIEEAHRLFNRDKMNVPVEADPYVRLAKEAAKYHIGLVYATQEVSVVDPYVLSNTSNWIVTHLNNQLEINELSRYYDFKDFGELILKAEDVGFARLKTKSGRYIIPVQIDLFDESKVQAARQAGLKLLGQQGGS
;
A
#
# COMPACT_ATOMS: atom_id res chain seq x y z
N MET A 1 9.10 17.75 -0.68
CA MET A 1 10.30 17.48 -1.49
C MET A 1 9.82 16.78 -2.74
N ASP A 2 10.02 17.40 -3.89
CA ASP A 2 9.65 16.80 -5.17
C ASP A 2 10.86 16.01 -5.71
N LEU A 3 10.68 14.71 -5.92
CA LEU A 3 11.71 13.80 -6.44
C LEU A 3 11.46 13.40 -7.90
N SER A 4 10.41 13.92 -8.52
CA SER A 4 9.97 13.53 -9.87
C SER A 4 11.01 13.81 -10.96
N LEU A 5 11.87 14.81 -10.76
CA LEU A 5 12.94 15.21 -11.69
C LEU A 5 14.29 14.54 -11.39
N GLY A 6 14.38 13.73 -10.33
CA GLY A 6 15.60 13.03 -9.96
C GLY A 6 15.89 11.81 -10.83
N SER A 7 17.17 11.48 -11.01
CA SER A 7 17.52 10.16 -11.56
C SER A 7 17.01 9.05 -10.64
N GLU A 8 16.82 7.84 -11.18
CA GLU A 8 16.36 6.68 -10.40
C GLU A 8 17.25 6.40 -9.17
N THR A 9 18.57 6.60 -9.33
CA THR A 9 19.54 6.48 -8.23
C THR A 9 19.28 7.50 -7.12
N VAL A 10 18.98 8.75 -7.47
CA VAL A 10 18.66 9.80 -6.49
C VAL A 10 17.33 9.50 -5.79
N LEU A 11 16.31 9.10 -6.54
CA LEU A 11 15.02 8.70 -5.99
C LEU A 11 15.20 7.59 -4.96
N LYS A 12 15.92 6.52 -5.33
CA LYS A 12 16.18 5.38 -4.46
C LYS A 12 16.96 5.80 -3.21
N PHE A 13 18.05 6.53 -3.36
CA PHE A 13 18.84 7.02 -2.22
C PHE A 13 18.01 7.85 -1.24
N CYS A 14 17.25 8.82 -1.74
CA CYS A 14 16.42 9.68 -0.90
C CYS A 14 15.30 8.89 -0.20
N SER A 15 14.61 8.02 -0.91
CA SER A 15 13.52 7.20 -0.33
C SER A 15 14.04 6.23 0.72
N GLU A 16 15.18 5.57 0.49
CA GLU A 16 15.82 4.70 1.49
C GLU A 16 16.19 5.48 2.77
N ARG A 17 16.73 6.68 2.63
CA ARG A 17 17.05 7.56 3.79
C ARG A 17 15.81 7.95 4.57
N ILE A 18 14.73 8.33 3.89
CA ILE A 18 13.46 8.69 4.51
C ILE A 18 12.89 7.50 5.26
N ILE A 19 12.81 6.32 4.63
CA ILE A 19 12.26 5.11 5.25
C ILE A 19 13.07 4.70 6.48
N ASN A 20 14.40 4.66 6.37
CA ASN A 20 15.26 4.34 7.50
C ASN A 20 15.10 5.33 8.66
N TYR A 21 14.98 6.62 8.37
CA TYR A 21 14.71 7.63 9.39
C TYR A 21 13.36 7.42 10.07
N LEU A 22 12.30 7.17 9.30
CA LEU A 22 10.95 6.93 9.84
C LEU A 22 10.93 5.70 10.75
N LEU A 23 11.49 4.58 10.29
CA LEU A 23 11.57 3.34 11.08
C LEU A 23 12.40 3.52 12.36
N ALA A 24 13.57 4.14 12.26
CA ALA A 24 14.44 4.37 13.43
C ALA A 24 13.80 5.31 14.45
N ASN A 25 13.13 6.36 14.00
CA ASN A 25 12.43 7.29 14.89
C ASN A 25 11.24 6.62 15.58
N ALA A 26 10.42 5.90 14.82
CA ALA A 26 9.26 5.19 15.37
C ALA A 26 9.68 4.08 16.35
N ALA A 27 10.75 3.31 16.05
CA ALA A 27 11.30 2.31 16.94
C ALA A 27 11.82 2.91 18.25
N ARG A 28 12.51 4.06 18.22
CA ARG A 28 12.97 4.78 19.42
C ARG A 28 11.81 5.24 20.29
N ARG A 29 10.75 5.79 19.69
CA ARG A 29 9.54 6.20 20.41
C ARG A 29 8.86 5.01 21.07
N PHE A 30 8.72 3.90 20.36
CA PHE A 30 8.16 2.66 20.87
C PHE A 30 8.96 2.12 22.05
N ALA A 31 10.30 2.05 21.94
CA ALA A 31 11.17 1.59 23.01
C ALA A 31 11.15 2.51 24.25
N GLY A 32 10.95 3.81 24.05
CA GLY A 32 10.85 4.80 25.13
C GLY A 32 9.45 4.90 25.78
N GLY A 33 8.48 4.07 25.36
CA GLY A 33 7.11 4.14 25.88
C GLY A 33 6.37 5.46 25.55
N LEU A 34 6.84 6.18 24.51
CA LEU A 34 6.23 7.44 24.09
C LEU A 34 5.00 7.19 23.22
N GLU A 35 4.05 8.12 23.27
CA GLU A 35 2.89 8.11 22.35
C GLU A 35 3.34 7.91 20.89
N PRO A 36 2.76 6.91 20.17
CA PRO A 36 3.14 6.64 18.80
C PRO A 36 2.67 7.75 17.85
N HIS A 37 3.54 8.16 16.93
CA HIS A 37 3.11 8.95 15.79
C HIS A 37 2.52 8.00 14.74
N ARG A 38 1.25 8.16 14.43
CA ARG A 38 0.60 7.43 13.33
C ARG A 38 1.02 8.05 12.01
N ILE A 39 1.74 7.30 11.22
CA ILE A 39 2.26 7.73 9.92
C ILE A 39 1.68 6.82 8.85
N GLN A 40 1.26 7.40 7.74
CA GLN A 40 0.88 6.66 6.54
C GLN A 40 1.87 6.97 5.44
N VAL A 41 2.53 5.94 4.91
CA VAL A 41 3.46 6.04 3.78
C VAL A 41 2.73 5.56 2.53
N PHE A 42 2.71 6.40 1.49
CA PHE A 42 2.18 6.06 0.17
C PHE A 42 3.34 5.98 -0.82
N ILE A 43 3.39 4.91 -1.59
CA ILE A 43 4.41 4.68 -2.61
C ILE A 43 3.71 4.38 -3.94
N GLU A 44 3.85 5.29 -4.89
CA GLU A 44 3.42 5.10 -6.28
C GLU A 44 4.53 4.40 -7.07
N GLU A 45 4.15 3.65 -8.13
CA GLU A 45 5.08 2.89 -8.97
C GLU A 45 6.06 2.03 -8.16
N ALA A 46 5.50 1.29 -7.21
CA ALA A 46 6.25 0.56 -6.18
C ALA A 46 7.24 -0.47 -6.75
N HIS A 47 6.99 -1.01 -7.96
CA HIS A 47 7.91 -1.90 -8.66
C HIS A 47 9.30 -1.31 -8.86
N ARG A 48 9.42 0.03 -8.96
CA ARG A 48 10.73 0.73 -9.09
C ARG A 48 11.57 0.66 -7.80
N LEU A 49 10.91 0.56 -6.65
CA LEU A 49 11.56 0.57 -5.33
C LEU A 49 11.60 -0.82 -4.69
N PHE A 50 10.54 -1.60 -4.84
CA PHE A 50 10.38 -2.94 -4.27
C PHE A 50 10.79 -4.05 -5.25
N ASN A 51 11.83 -3.83 -6.02
CA ASN A 51 12.25 -4.73 -7.09
C ASN A 51 12.85 -6.04 -6.53
N ARG A 52 12.42 -7.18 -7.12
CA ARG A 52 12.89 -8.53 -6.83
C ARG A 52 14.36 -8.76 -7.20
N ASP A 53 14.88 -8.06 -8.20
CA ASP A 53 16.18 -8.33 -8.80
C ASP A 53 17.40 -7.88 -7.96
N LYS A 54 17.17 -7.54 -6.70
CA LYS A 54 18.27 -7.19 -5.77
C LYS A 54 18.97 -8.44 -5.24
N MET A 55 19.56 -9.22 -6.12
CA MET A 55 20.19 -10.50 -5.81
C MET A 55 21.33 -10.45 -4.78
N ASN A 56 21.85 -9.28 -4.41
CA ASN A 56 23.05 -9.14 -3.59
C ASN A 56 22.83 -8.40 -2.26
N VAL A 57 21.60 -8.04 -1.92
CA VAL A 57 21.32 -7.39 -0.63
C VAL A 57 20.60 -8.39 0.27
N PRO A 58 21.11 -8.65 1.50
CA PRO A 58 20.36 -9.45 2.47
C PRO A 58 18.96 -8.86 2.66
N VAL A 59 17.94 -9.70 2.56
CA VAL A 59 16.51 -9.32 2.68
C VAL A 59 16.27 -8.45 3.93
N GLU A 60 16.96 -8.74 5.01
CA GLU A 60 16.87 -8.02 6.29
C GLU A 60 17.50 -6.62 6.25
N ALA A 61 18.38 -6.36 5.29
CA ALA A 61 19.03 -5.06 5.11
C ALA A 61 18.24 -4.12 4.17
N ASP A 62 17.27 -4.64 3.41
CA ASP A 62 16.46 -3.83 2.51
C ASP A 62 15.43 -3.01 3.30
N PRO A 63 15.49 -1.66 3.27
CA PRO A 63 14.60 -0.80 4.03
C PRO A 63 13.13 -0.93 3.62
N TYR A 64 12.85 -1.29 2.38
CA TYR A 64 11.47 -1.46 1.89
C TYR A 64 10.85 -2.77 2.39
N VAL A 65 11.63 -3.84 2.41
CA VAL A 65 11.21 -5.12 3.02
C VAL A 65 10.98 -4.95 4.51
N ARG A 66 11.87 -4.23 5.21
CA ARG A 66 11.69 -3.90 6.61
C ARG A 66 10.45 -3.05 6.84
N LEU A 67 10.18 -2.05 5.99
CA LEU A 67 8.97 -1.26 6.07
C LEU A 67 7.72 -2.15 5.97
N ALA A 68 7.67 -3.08 5.01
CA ALA A 68 6.54 -3.99 4.84
C ALA A 68 6.35 -4.94 6.04
N LYS A 69 7.43 -5.40 6.67
CA LYS A 69 7.38 -6.36 7.79
C LYS A 69 7.14 -5.72 9.16
N GLU A 70 7.80 -4.59 9.42
CA GLU A 70 7.93 -4.06 10.78
C GLU A 70 7.10 -2.80 11.03
N ALA A 71 6.71 -2.07 9.98
CA ALA A 71 6.11 -0.74 10.09
C ALA A 71 4.84 -0.73 10.95
N ALA A 72 3.98 -1.73 10.80
CA ALA A 72 2.72 -1.84 11.54
C ALA A 72 2.95 -1.89 13.07
N LYS A 73 4.03 -2.54 13.54
CA LYS A 73 4.41 -2.59 14.95
C LYS A 73 4.66 -1.20 15.52
N TYR A 74 5.12 -0.27 14.69
CA TYR A 74 5.46 1.10 15.07
C TYR A 74 4.39 2.11 14.67
N HIS A 75 3.16 1.65 14.37
CA HIS A 75 2.05 2.49 13.91
C HIS A 75 2.33 3.24 12.60
N ILE A 76 3.15 2.66 11.72
CA ILE A 76 3.35 3.12 10.36
C ILE A 76 2.54 2.23 9.42
N GLY A 77 1.58 2.81 8.72
CA GLY A 77 0.84 2.15 7.65
C GLY A 77 1.58 2.30 6.32
N LEU A 78 1.59 1.25 5.51
CA LEU A 78 2.11 1.26 4.15
C LEU A 78 0.98 1.03 3.16
N VAL A 79 0.86 1.93 2.19
CA VAL A 79 0.05 1.76 0.99
C VAL A 79 0.96 1.91 -0.21
N TYR A 80 0.88 1.00 -1.15
CA TYR A 80 1.64 1.09 -2.38
C TYR A 80 0.79 0.71 -3.58
N ALA A 81 1.08 1.32 -4.72
CA ALA A 81 0.46 1.02 -5.99
C ALA A 81 1.51 0.57 -7.01
N THR A 82 1.15 -0.41 -7.83
CA THR A 82 1.99 -0.93 -8.90
C THR A 82 1.16 -1.50 -10.04
N GLN A 83 1.65 -1.40 -11.25
CA GLN A 83 1.11 -2.08 -12.43
C GLN A 83 1.85 -3.40 -12.72
N GLU A 84 3.04 -3.60 -12.12
CA GLU A 84 3.92 -4.73 -12.32
C GLU A 84 4.09 -5.52 -11.02
N VAL A 85 3.10 -6.35 -10.69
CA VAL A 85 3.09 -7.18 -9.47
C VAL A 85 4.22 -8.20 -9.50
N SER A 86 4.52 -8.76 -10.68
CA SER A 86 5.55 -9.77 -10.90
C SER A 86 6.97 -9.32 -10.59
N VAL A 87 7.22 -8.00 -10.62
CA VAL A 87 8.52 -7.39 -10.32
C VAL A 87 8.68 -7.10 -8.83
N VAL A 88 7.59 -6.93 -8.10
CA VAL A 88 7.62 -6.62 -6.65
C VAL A 88 8.18 -7.79 -5.85
N ASP A 89 9.01 -7.48 -4.85
CA ASP A 89 9.61 -8.47 -3.96
C ASP A 89 8.53 -9.32 -3.26
N PRO A 90 8.62 -10.66 -3.29
CA PRO A 90 7.67 -11.58 -2.68
C PRO A 90 7.46 -11.36 -1.17
N TYR A 91 8.48 -10.88 -0.46
CA TYR A 91 8.34 -10.55 0.97
C TYR A 91 7.44 -9.36 1.21
N VAL A 92 7.42 -8.38 0.30
CA VAL A 92 6.48 -7.25 0.36
C VAL A 92 5.07 -7.73 0.07
N LEU A 93 4.87 -8.49 -1.00
CA LEU A 93 3.57 -9.03 -1.40
C LEU A 93 2.96 -9.93 -0.31
N SER A 94 3.76 -10.84 0.27
CA SER A 94 3.29 -11.77 1.32
C SER A 94 2.89 -11.06 2.63
N ASN A 95 3.39 -9.86 2.88
CA ASN A 95 3.02 -9.04 4.04
C ASN A 95 1.88 -8.06 3.74
N THR A 96 1.36 -8.05 2.51
CA THR A 96 0.24 -7.19 2.12
C THR A 96 -1.08 -7.78 2.60
N SER A 97 -1.74 -7.06 3.49
CA SER A 97 -2.97 -7.53 4.14
C SER A 97 -4.25 -7.22 3.36
N ASN A 98 -4.25 -6.12 2.61
CA ASN A 98 -5.42 -5.66 1.85
C ASN A 98 -5.01 -5.38 0.41
N TRP A 99 -5.86 -5.80 -0.53
CA TRP A 99 -5.61 -5.71 -1.96
C TRP A 99 -6.77 -5.02 -2.64
N ILE A 100 -6.47 -4.05 -3.47
CA ILE A 100 -7.40 -3.42 -4.40
C ILE A 100 -6.82 -3.66 -5.79
N VAL A 101 -7.44 -4.56 -6.54
CA VAL A 101 -6.97 -4.96 -7.86
C VAL A 101 -7.91 -4.39 -8.91
N THR A 102 -7.38 -3.52 -9.75
CA THR A 102 -8.04 -2.96 -10.93
C THR A 102 -7.63 -3.73 -12.18
N HIS A 103 -7.65 -3.11 -13.35
CA HIS A 103 -7.13 -3.69 -14.58
C HIS A 103 -5.63 -4.04 -14.46
N LEU A 104 -5.24 -5.20 -14.98
CA LEU A 104 -3.85 -5.63 -15.17
C LEU A 104 -3.63 -6.01 -16.64
N ASN A 105 -2.46 -5.68 -17.18
CA ASN A 105 -2.21 -5.69 -18.62
C ASN A 105 -1.91 -7.09 -19.20
N ASN A 106 -1.52 -8.07 -18.39
CA ASN A 106 -1.10 -9.36 -18.90
C ASN A 106 -1.31 -10.51 -17.91
N GLN A 107 -1.23 -11.74 -18.44
CA GLN A 107 -1.44 -12.97 -17.67
C GLN A 107 -0.33 -13.23 -16.64
N LEU A 108 0.89 -12.70 -16.83
CA LEU A 108 1.99 -12.86 -15.89
C LEU A 108 1.65 -12.23 -14.54
N GLU A 109 1.07 -11.03 -14.58
CA GLU A 109 0.64 -10.29 -13.37
C GLU A 109 -0.47 -11.03 -12.62
N ILE A 110 -1.45 -11.60 -13.35
CA ILE A 110 -2.50 -12.43 -12.76
C ILE A 110 -1.92 -13.68 -12.11
N ASN A 111 -0.97 -14.34 -12.75
CA ASN A 111 -0.33 -15.54 -12.20
C ASN A 111 0.45 -15.22 -10.92
N GLU A 112 1.16 -14.10 -10.86
CA GLU A 112 1.87 -13.69 -9.66
C GLU A 112 0.90 -13.34 -8.53
N LEU A 113 -0.14 -12.55 -8.82
CA LEU A 113 -1.19 -12.19 -7.87
C LEU A 113 -1.88 -13.42 -7.26
N SER A 114 -2.14 -14.43 -8.10
CA SER A 114 -2.82 -15.67 -7.72
C SER A 114 -2.02 -16.57 -6.79
N ARG A 115 -0.74 -16.30 -6.56
CA ARG A 115 0.08 -17.00 -5.54
C ARG A 115 -0.28 -16.62 -4.12
N TYR A 116 -0.90 -15.45 -3.94
CA TYR A 116 -1.21 -14.92 -2.62
C TYR A 116 -2.67 -15.10 -2.23
N TYR A 117 -3.60 -15.01 -3.21
CA TYR A 117 -5.05 -15.20 -3.02
C TYR A 117 -5.69 -15.71 -4.30
N ASP A 118 -6.93 -16.21 -4.22
CA ASP A 118 -7.70 -16.85 -5.32
C ASP A 118 -8.15 -15.86 -6.40
N PHE A 119 -7.25 -14.97 -6.84
CA PHE A 119 -7.54 -14.05 -7.96
C PHE A 119 -7.61 -14.75 -9.31
N LYS A 120 -7.15 -16.02 -9.40
CA LYS A 120 -7.17 -16.80 -10.65
C LYS A 120 -8.57 -16.88 -11.24
N ASP A 121 -9.59 -17.07 -10.40
CA ASP A 121 -10.98 -17.19 -10.84
C ASP A 121 -11.52 -15.88 -11.44
N PHE A 122 -10.87 -14.77 -11.15
CA PHE A 122 -11.21 -13.45 -11.67
C PHE A 122 -10.25 -12.96 -12.77
N GLY A 123 -9.27 -13.78 -13.17
CA GLY A 123 -8.18 -13.38 -14.05
C GLY A 123 -8.66 -12.78 -15.37
N GLU A 124 -9.59 -13.44 -16.07
CA GLU A 124 -10.16 -12.91 -17.31
C GLU A 124 -10.90 -11.58 -17.12
N LEU A 125 -11.63 -11.44 -16.02
CA LEU A 125 -12.35 -10.22 -15.70
C LEU A 125 -11.42 -9.06 -15.37
N ILE A 126 -10.29 -9.34 -14.70
CA ILE A 126 -9.26 -8.34 -14.38
C ILE A 126 -8.56 -7.87 -15.67
N LEU A 127 -8.25 -8.81 -16.58
CA LEU A 127 -7.63 -8.48 -17.87
C LEU A 127 -8.55 -7.71 -18.82
N LYS A 128 -9.86 -7.95 -18.75
CA LYS A 128 -10.87 -7.34 -19.63
C LYS A 128 -11.56 -6.11 -19.01
N ALA A 129 -11.34 -5.82 -17.74
CA ALA A 129 -12.01 -4.72 -17.04
C ALA A 129 -11.40 -3.38 -17.44
N GLU A 130 -11.96 -2.75 -18.45
CA GLU A 130 -11.62 -1.39 -18.89
C GLU A 130 -12.50 -0.32 -18.24
N ASP A 131 -13.48 -0.73 -17.44
CA ASP A 131 -14.43 0.18 -16.79
C ASP A 131 -13.74 0.97 -15.65
N VAL A 132 -13.86 2.29 -15.73
CA VAL A 132 -13.27 3.20 -14.72
C VAL A 132 -13.93 2.97 -13.36
N GLY A 133 -13.10 2.80 -12.34
CA GLY A 133 -13.54 2.62 -10.96
C GLY A 133 -13.90 1.18 -10.60
N PHE A 134 -13.88 0.24 -11.53
CA PHE A 134 -14.14 -1.16 -11.21
C PHE A 134 -12.90 -1.84 -10.61
N ALA A 135 -13.07 -2.48 -9.46
CA ALA A 135 -11.98 -3.16 -8.76
C ALA A 135 -12.42 -4.47 -8.10
N ARG A 136 -11.45 -5.27 -7.70
CA ARG A 136 -11.59 -6.43 -6.82
C ARG A 136 -10.93 -6.11 -5.49
N LEU A 137 -11.69 -6.19 -4.41
CA LEU A 137 -11.21 -5.91 -3.06
C LEU A 137 -11.03 -7.22 -2.29
N LYS A 138 -9.84 -7.43 -1.72
CA LYS A 138 -9.55 -8.47 -0.74
C LYS A 138 -9.02 -7.81 0.52
N THR A 139 -9.68 -8.02 1.64
CA THR A 139 -9.25 -7.49 2.93
C THR A 139 -8.76 -8.61 3.86
N LYS A 140 -7.95 -8.25 4.84
CA LYS A 140 -7.44 -9.19 5.86
C LYS A 140 -8.58 -9.89 6.61
N SER A 141 -9.64 -9.17 6.94
CA SER A 141 -10.81 -9.68 7.68
C SER A 141 -11.85 -10.38 6.79
N GLY A 142 -11.83 -10.09 5.48
CA GLY A 142 -12.77 -10.68 4.53
C GLY A 142 -12.30 -12.05 4.02
N ARG A 143 -13.19 -13.03 3.98
CA ARG A 143 -12.88 -14.36 3.40
C ARG A 143 -12.83 -14.34 1.88
N TYR A 144 -13.64 -13.49 1.26
CA TYR A 144 -13.88 -13.48 -0.18
C TYR A 144 -13.24 -12.29 -0.86
N ILE A 145 -12.99 -12.45 -2.16
CA ILE A 145 -12.66 -11.34 -3.06
C ILE A 145 -13.99 -10.76 -3.53
N ILE A 146 -14.18 -9.46 -3.34
CA ILE A 146 -15.44 -8.76 -3.58
C ILE A 146 -15.27 -7.83 -4.78
N PRO A 147 -16.14 -7.90 -5.79
CA PRO A 147 -16.21 -6.86 -6.82
C PRO A 147 -16.74 -5.57 -6.22
N VAL A 148 -16.10 -4.46 -6.53
CA VAL A 148 -16.49 -3.14 -6.04
C VAL A 148 -16.46 -2.13 -7.18
N GLN A 149 -17.42 -1.20 -7.16
CA GLN A 149 -17.40 -0.01 -7.98
C GLN A 149 -16.95 1.15 -7.08
N ILE A 150 -15.84 1.77 -7.45
CA ILE A 150 -15.29 2.93 -6.74
C ILE A 150 -15.88 4.19 -7.39
N ASP A 151 -16.54 5.01 -6.60
CA ASP A 151 -17.07 6.29 -7.06
C ASP A 151 -15.95 7.25 -7.47
N LEU A 152 -16.24 8.09 -8.46
CA LEU A 152 -15.34 9.18 -8.82
C LEU A 152 -15.17 10.11 -7.62
N PHE A 153 -13.92 10.47 -7.35
CA PHE A 153 -13.59 11.43 -6.30
C PHE A 153 -14.30 12.77 -6.56
N ASP A 154 -15.06 13.21 -5.57
CA ASP A 154 -15.78 14.49 -5.59
C ASP A 154 -15.51 15.21 -4.27
N GLU A 155 -14.80 16.33 -4.35
CA GLU A 155 -14.41 17.10 -3.18
C GLU A 155 -15.61 17.58 -2.37
N SER A 156 -16.73 17.89 -3.03
CA SER A 156 -17.97 18.32 -2.36
C SER A 156 -18.56 17.21 -1.51
N LYS A 157 -18.56 15.96 -2.00
CA LYS A 157 -19.00 14.77 -1.25
C LYS A 157 -18.10 14.50 -0.05
N VAL A 158 -16.78 14.67 -0.21
CA VAL A 158 -15.81 14.48 0.89
C VAL A 158 -16.03 15.51 1.99
N GLN A 159 -16.24 16.78 1.63
CA GLN A 159 -16.53 17.84 2.59
C GLN A 159 -17.86 17.60 3.31
N ALA A 160 -18.92 17.18 2.59
CA ALA A 160 -20.21 16.83 3.17
C ALA A 160 -20.09 15.64 4.16
N ALA A 161 -19.34 14.61 3.79
CA ALA A 161 -19.09 13.46 4.66
C ALA A 161 -18.28 13.84 5.92
N ARG A 162 -17.27 14.71 5.78
CA ARG A 162 -16.52 15.28 6.92
C ARG A 162 -17.42 16.06 7.88
N GLN A 163 -18.28 16.91 7.35
CA GLN A 163 -19.21 17.69 8.18
C GLN A 163 -20.23 16.80 8.89
N ALA A 164 -20.74 15.76 8.20
CA ALA A 164 -21.63 14.78 8.82
C ALA A 164 -20.93 14.00 9.94
N GLY A 165 -19.69 13.55 9.73
CA GLY A 165 -18.89 12.87 10.75
C GLY A 165 -18.61 13.74 11.98
N LEU A 166 -18.28 15.01 11.78
CA LEU A 166 -18.06 15.95 12.89
C LEU A 166 -19.34 16.22 13.70
N LYS A 167 -20.50 16.28 13.05
CA LYS A 167 -21.80 16.42 13.74
C LYS A 167 -22.11 15.20 14.61
N LEU A 168 -21.83 13.99 14.13
CA LEU A 168 -22.03 12.76 14.90
C LEU A 168 -21.12 12.69 16.13
N LEU A 169 -19.85 13.09 16.00
CA LEU A 169 -18.90 13.14 17.11
C LEU A 169 -19.28 14.20 18.15
N GLY A 170 -19.81 15.35 17.72
CA GLY A 170 -20.29 16.42 18.63
C GLY A 170 -21.52 16.05 19.43
N GLN A 171 -22.34 15.11 18.94
CA GLN A 171 -23.53 14.62 19.65
C GLN A 171 -23.21 13.55 20.72
N GLN A 172 -22.05 12.88 20.63
CA GLN A 172 -21.63 11.87 21.61
C GLN A 172 -20.84 12.46 22.79
N GLY A 173 -20.43 13.73 22.71
CA GLY A 173 -19.68 14.42 23.77
C GLY A 173 -20.55 15.23 24.77
N GLY A 174 -21.86 15.13 24.68
CA GLY A 174 -22.82 15.94 25.44
C GLY A 174 -23.74 15.15 26.40
N SER A 175 -23.27 13.99 26.90
CA SER A 175 -24.02 13.22 27.91
C SER A 175 -23.15 12.85 29.10
#